data_b1944188f52c150e2960944a0bc7cd05
#
_entry.id   b1944188f52c150e2960944a0bc7cd05
#
_cell.length_a   1.000
_cell.length_b   1.000
_cell.length_c   1.000
_cell.angle_alpha   90.00
_cell.angle_beta   90.00
_cell.angle_gamma   90.00
#
_symmetry.space_group_name_H-M   'P 1'
#
loop_
_entity.id
_entity.type
_entity.pdbx_description
1 polymer ?
#
loop_
_entity_poly.entity_id
_entity_poly.type
_entity_poly.pdbx_seq_one_letter_code
_entity_poly.pdbx_strand_id
1 'polypeptide(L)'
;GSLFRSQNATLWTDDQMEDLKFTLYKAAFTTNTEGTFSMTNDALASKTLSNNPIETNATSGSGTAFGDNPNIIKINHKHHGMTDNKPSKVTISGLGGTTDYNGIQGSVINGTHDVGNVTEDSYTITLSGDPATSTGSVGSTDVVATQDRAFESVMPKIGMLNFPDTTSTHSIKTTSTQSVHGSETPYVTDSSFTSIVPNDNFYFTSAKAVLSTINETTHLSSTKSLFYNITLNSTNANLSPVIDLSRTSLYAIHNRLDSPTSGNTTGFVAETDPTGGSAGAKYITREISLENPSTALDLRIAASVFPTSSIEVFRKVKGIDDDREMKDIPYVQMTQANAAISAEGRSQSPYSDSFKSDFFDYEFSESDINEFTSFKIKIVMKGTNPAYPPRITDMRGIALAV
;
A
#
# COMPACT_ATOMS: atom_id res chain seq x y z
N GLY A 1 31.29 8.69 45.88
CA GLY A 1 31.42 9.90 45.07
C GLY A 1 31.51 11.13 45.96
N SER A 2 32.11 12.20 45.52
CA SER A 2 32.17 13.45 46.26
C SER A 2 31.15 14.44 45.72
N LEU A 3 30.48 15.16 46.62
CA LEU A 3 29.60 16.30 46.23
C LEU A 3 30.48 17.51 45.99
N PHE A 4 30.31 18.21 44.91
CA PHE A 4 30.96 19.47 44.62
C PHE A 4 29.98 20.62 44.74
N ARG A 5 30.32 21.65 45.53
CA ARG A 5 29.54 22.87 45.68
C ARG A 5 30.23 24.05 45.01
N SER A 6 29.44 24.89 44.37
CA SER A 6 29.92 26.13 43.81
C SER A 6 28.96 27.28 44.13
N GLN A 7 29.48 28.42 44.57
CA GLN A 7 28.70 29.62 44.81
C GLN A 7 28.63 30.56 43.55
N ASN A 8 29.53 30.33 42.61
CA ASN A 8 29.67 31.22 41.45
C ASN A 8 29.83 30.49 40.13
N ALA A 9 29.58 29.18 40.09
CA ALA A 9 29.73 28.27 38.95
C ALA A 9 31.13 28.22 38.31
N THR A 10 32.13 28.91 38.91
CA THR A 10 33.52 28.92 38.41
C THR A 10 34.49 28.23 39.31
N LEU A 11 34.26 28.23 40.63
CA LEU A 11 35.05 27.54 41.63
C LEU A 11 34.22 26.46 42.28
N TRP A 12 34.69 25.20 42.27
CA TRP A 12 34.03 24.06 42.82
C TRP A 12 34.86 23.48 43.98
N THR A 13 34.22 23.33 45.11
CA THR A 13 34.85 22.76 46.31
C THR A 13 34.18 21.43 46.61
N ASP A 14 34.99 20.39 46.82
CA ASP A 14 34.52 19.10 47.26
C ASP A 14 33.97 19.15 48.68
N ASP A 15 32.85 18.53 48.93
CA ASP A 15 32.26 18.32 50.23
C ASP A 15 32.22 16.81 50.53
N GLN A 16 33.06 16.40 51.44
CA GLN A 16 33.15 15.01 51.81
C GLN A 16 32.25 14.63 53.01
N MET A 17 31.57 15.63 53.57
CA MET A 17 30.70 15.44 54.73
C MET A 17 29.22 15.34 54.37
N GLU A 18 28.87 15.65 53.11
CA GLU A 18 27.51 15.56 52.61
C GLU A 18 27.45 14.67 51.38
N ASP A 19 26.48 13.80 51.35
CA ASP A 19 26.15 12.94 50.25
C ASP A 19 24.74 13.20 49.72
N LEU A 20 24.55 13.02 48.40
CA LEU A 20 23.21 13.06 47.82
C LEU A 20 22.42 11.84 48.30
N LYS A 21 21.34 12.09 49.02
CA LYS A 21 20.39 11.05 49.37
C LYS A 21 19.58 10.66 48.13
N PHE A 22 19.70 9.43 47.71
CA PHE A 22 18.88 8.86 46.65
C PHE A 22 18.32 7.51 47.05
N THR A 23 17.21 7.15 46.43
CA THR A 23 16.65 5.82 46.60
C THR A 23 16.76 5.11 45.24
N LEU A 24 17.40 3.97 45.19
CA LEU A 24 17.51 3.15 44.00
C LEU A 24 16.47 2.04 44.08
N TYR A 25 15.58 2.04 43.07
CA TYR A 25 14.62 0.97 42.89
C TYR A 25 15.16 -0.01 41.87
N LYS A 26 15.12 -1.30 42.21
CA LYS A 26 15.47 -2.39 41.33
C LYS A 26 14.20 -3.15 40.95
N ALA A 27 13.99 -3.39 39.68
CA ALA A 27 12.94 -4.27 39.23
C ALA A 27 13.28 -5.72 39.64
N ALA A 28 12.29 -6.45 40.09
CA ALA A 28 12.37 -7.89 40.33
C ALA A 28 11.31 -8.58 39.47
N PHE A 29 11.76 -9.36 38.51
CA PHE A 29 10.88 -10.07 37.58
C PHE A 29 10.52 -11.44 38.15
N THR A 30 9.28 -11.87 37.88
CA THR A 30 8.86 -13.24 38.24
C THR A 30 9.49 -14.20 37.22
N THR A 31 10.31 -15.11 37.72
CA THR A 31 11.01 -16.10 36.91
C THR A 31 10.09 -17.24 36.47
N ASN A 32 10.37 -17.84 35.31
CA ASN A 32 9.66 -19.00 34.76
C ASN A 32 8.14 -18.74 34.57
N THR A 33 7.77 -17.48 34.45
CA THR A 33 6.39 -17.07 34.18
C THR A 33 6.35 -16.28 32.85
N GLU A 34 5.47 -16.67 31.97
CA GLU A 34 5.32 -16.01 30.70
C GLU A 34 4.40 -14.78 30.80
N GLY A 35 4.87 -13.68 30.26
CA GLY A 35 4.07 -12.48 30.03
C GLY A 35 3.81 -12.31 28.55
N THR A 36 2.55 -12.30 28.13
CA THR A 36 2.18 -12.12 26.73
C THR A 36 1.50 -10.78 26.53
N PHE A 37 1.90 -10.06 25.50
CA PHE A 37 1.18 -8.89 25.01
C PHE A 37 0.87 -9.01 23.53
N SER A 38 -0.24 -8.41 23.13
CA SER A 38 -0.74 -8.44 21.76
C SER A 38 -0.73 -7.06 21.15
N MET A 39 -0.21 -6.96 19.95
CA MET A 39 -0.37 -5.80 19.07
C MET A 39 -1.37 -6.13 17.99
N THR A 40 -2.08 -5.13 17.50
CA THR A 40 -3.03 -5.27 16.40
C THR A 40 -2.89 -4.08 15.47
N ASN A 41 -3.31 -4.26 14.21
CA ASN A 41 -3.38 -3.13 13.29
C ASN A 41 -4.41 -2.10 13.77
N ASP A 42 -4.17 -0.84 13.44
CA ASP A 42 -5.18 0.20 13.57
C ASP A 42 -6.30 -0.02 12.54
N ALA A 43 -7.43 0.62 12.78
CA ALA A 43 -8.50 0.69 11.77
C ALA A 43 -7.95 1.32 10.48
N LEU A 44 -8.37 0.79 9.35
CA LEU A 44 -7.96 1.34 8.05
C LEU A 44 -8.52 2.74 7.87
N ALA A 45 -7.72 3.58 7.22
CA ALA A 45 -8.13 4.95 6.93
C ALA A 45 -9.32 4.97 5.98
N SER A 46 -10.34 5.71 6.37
CA SER A 46 -11.52 5.97 5.56
C SER A 46 -11.32 7.24 4.73
N LYS A 47 -11.99 7.29 3.59
CA LYS A 47 -12.01 8.46 2.71
C LYS A 47 -13.43 8.92 2.44
N THR A 48 -13.73 10.15 2.74
CA THR A 48 -14.97 10.80 2.28
C THR A 48 -14.89 11.04 0.79
N LEU A 49 -15.89 10.61 0.06
CA LEU A 49 -15.98 10.72 -1.39
C LEU A 49 -16.50 12.10 -1.80
N SER A 50 -16.45 12.38 -3.10
CA SER A 50 -17.03 13.60 -3.66
C SER A 50 -18.56 13.62 -3.50
N ASN A 51 -19.19 14.76 -3.75
CA ASN A 51 -20.64 14.84 -3.73
C ASN A 51 -21.26 13.91 -4.77
N ASN A 52 -22.30 13.16 -4.36
CA ASN A 52 -23.02 12.17 -5.18
C ASN A 52 -22.09 11.19 -5.91
N PRO A 53 -21.24 10.43 -5.20
CA PRO A 53 -20.21 9.61 -5.81
C PRO A 53 -20.73 8.30 -6.41
N ILE A 54 -22.00 7.97 -6.19
CA ILE A 54 -22.62 6.71 -6.61
C ILE A 54 -23.42 6.96 -7.89
N GLU A 55 -23.04 6.28 -8.96
CA GLU A 55 -23.80 6.26 -10.21
C GLU A 55 -24.66 5.00 -10.27
N THR A 56 -25.93 5.18 -10.59
CA THR A 56 -26.91 4.10 -10.79
C THR A 56 -27.36 4.06 -12.24
N ASN A 57 -27.80 2.89 -12.69
CA ASN A 57 -28.37 2.69 -14.02
C ASN A 57 -29.57 1.76 -13.95
N ALA A 58 -30.71 2.21 -14.50
CA ALA A 58 -31.97 1.47 -14.48
C ALA A 58 -32.16 0.54 -15.69
N THR A 59 -31.16 0.37 -16.55
CA THR A 59 -31.23 -0.53 -17.70
C THR A 59 -31.38 -1.97 -17.26
N SER A 60 -32.45 -2.61 -17.67
CA SER A 60 -32.70 -4.02 -17.36
C SER A 60 -31.75 -4.92 -18.15
N GLY A 61 -31.12 -5.85 -17.44
CA GLY A 61 -30.21 -6.82 -18.04
C GLY A 61 -29.49 -7.67 -17.01
N SER A 62 -28.65 -8.58 -17.45
CA SER A 62 -27.89 -9.51 -16.62
C SER A 62 -26.38 -9.48 -16.90
N GLY A 63 -25.90 -8.45 -17.57
CA GLY A 63 -24.47 -8.24 -17.85
C GLY A 63 -23.66 -7.97 -16.56
N THR A 64 -22.36 -7.96 -16.69
CA THR A 64 -21.41 -7.74 -15.57
C THR A 64 -20.82 -6.34 -15.55
N ALA A 65 -21.11 -5.53 -16.55
CA ALA A 65 -20.65 -4.15 -16.62
C ALA A 65 -21.69 -3.17 -16.05
N PHE A 66 -21.23 -2.01 -15.62
CA PHE A 66 -22.09 -0.90 -15.30
C PHE A 66 -22.87 -0.46 -16.56
N GLY A 67 -24.17 -0.32 -16.44
CA GLY A 67 -25.06 -0.04 -17.57
C GLY A 67 -25.78 -1.26 -18.13
N ASP A 68 -25.30 -2.47 -17.85
CA ASP A 68 -25.90 -3.72 -18.32
C ASP A 68 -26.82 -4.39 -17.29
N ASN A 69 -26.74 -3.96 -16.04
CA ASN A 69 -27.43 -4.60 -14.91
C ASN A 69 -27.76 -3.54 -13.84
N PRO A 70 -29.04 -3.38 -13.46
CA PRO A 70 -29.45 -2.36 -12.49
C PRO A 70 -28.97 -2.67 -11.05
N ASN A 71 -28.48 -3.87 -10.77
CA ASN A 71 -27.84 -4.21 -9.48
C ASN A 71 -26.35 -3.81 -9.42
N ILE A 72 -25.78 -3.35 -10.53
CA ILE A 72 -24.39 -2.88 -10.55
C ILE A 72 -24.39 -1.36 -10.46
N ILE A 73 -23.79 -0.87 -9.40
CA ILE A 73 -23.56 0.57 -9.21
C ILE A 73 -22.08 0.88 -9.38
N LYS A 74 -21.79 2.10 -9.85
CA LYS A 74 -20.43 2.59 -10.02
C LYS A 74 -20.12 3.61 -8.93
N ILE A 75 -18.98 3.48 -8.31
CA ILE A 75 -18.49 4.37 -7.25
C ILE A 75 -17.35 5.22 -7.79
N ASN A 76 -17.53 6.52 -7.81
CA ASN A 76 -16.49 7.48 -8.13
C ASN A 76 -15.59 7.74 -6.92
N HIS A 77 -14.37 7.25 -6.98
CA HIS A 77 -13.41 7.28 -5.89
C HIS A 77 -12.00 7.56 -6.43
N LYS A 78 -11.63 8.83 -6.48
CA LYS A 78 -10.30 9.24 -6.98
C LYS A 78 -9.17 8.70 -6.11
N HIS A 79 -8.10 8.25 -6.77
CA HIS A 79 -6.87 7.77 -6.12
C HIS A 79 -7.07 6.59 -5.17
N HIS A 80 -7.95 5.67 -5.49
CA HIS A 80 -8.19 4.47 -4.67
C HIS A 80 -7.06 3.44 -4.75
N GLY A 81 -6.30 3.38 -5.84
CA GLY A 81 -5.15 2.48 -6.00
C GLY A 81 -5.49 1.00 -6.12
N MET A 82 -6.74 0.65 -6.38
CA MET A 82 -7.18 -0.72 -6.68
C MET A 82 -6.94 -1.08 -8.15
N THR A 83 -6.98 -2.37 -8.46
CA THR A 83 -6.82 -2.90 -9.82
C THR A 83 -7.74 -4.09 -10.04
N ASP A 84 -8.15 -4.33 -11.29
CA ASP A 84 -9.08 -5.40 -11.64
C ASP A 84 -8.50 -6.82 -11.51
N ASN A 85 -7.20 -6.97 -11.75
CA ASN A 85 -6.58 -8.29 -11.74
C ASN A 85 -6.18 -8.79 -10.35
N LYS A 86 -6.50 -8.02 -9.31
CA LYS A 86 -6.28 -8.41 -7.91
C LYS A 86 -7.55 -8.16 -7.11
N PRO A 87 -8.00 -9.16 -6.35
CA PRO A 87 -9.20 -9.01 -5.54
C PRO A 87 -9.10 -7.81 -4.61
N SER A 88 -10.14 -7.00 -4.59
CA SER A 88 -10.24 -5.84 -3.72
C SER A 88 -11.61 -5.82 -3.07
N LYS A 89 -11.67 -5.35 -1.82
CA LYS A 89 -12.91 -5.12 -1.08
C LYS A 89 -12.98 -3.67 -0.60
N VAL A 90 -14.17 -3.16 -0.55
CA VAL A 90 -14.44 -1.82 -0.03
C VAL A 90 -15.64 -1.85 0.91
N THR A 91 -15.53 -1.16 2.02
CA THR A 91 -16.65 -0.90 2.91
C THR A 91 -17.20 0.50 2.63
N ILE A 92 -18.45 0.57 2.21
CA ILE A 92 -19.17 1.83 2.00
C ILE A 92 -20.00 2.11 3.24
N SER A 93 -20.06 3.37 3.65
CA SER A 93 -20.85 3.85 4.79
C SER A 93 -21.26 5.31 4.60
N GLY A 94 -22.08 5.81 5.53
CA GLY A 94 -22.52 7.21 5.52
C GLY A 94 -23.86 7.45 4.81
N LEU A 95 -24.46 6.42 4.21
CA LEU A 95 -25.78 6.54 3.62
C LEU A 95 -26.88 6.30 4.68
N GLY A 96 -27.97 7.05 4.61
CA GLY A 96 -29.15 6.80 5.45
C GLY A 96 -29.75 5.43 5.12
N GLY A 97 -29.82 4.53 6.11
CA GLY A 97 -30.18 3.12 5.88
C GLY A 97 -31.54 2.92 5.21
N THR A 98 -32.53 3.74 5.55
CA THR A 98 -33.89 3.70 4.99
C THR A 98 -34.13 4.72 3.87
N THR A 99 -33.12 5.51 3.54
CA THR A 99 -33.19 6.50 2.45
C THR A 99 -33.08 5.78 1.11
N ASP A 100 -33.95 6.16 0.19
CA ASP A 100 -33.96 5.65 -1.18
C ASP A 100 -32.95 6.45 -2.05
N TYR A 101 -32.09 5.73 -2.74
CA TYR A 101 -31.11 6.23 -3.68
C TYR A 101 -31.36 5.65 -5.07
N ASN A 102 -32.26 6.26 -5.82
CA ASN A 102 -32.67 5.79 -7.14
C ASN A 102 -33.25 4.36 -7.15
N GLY A 103 -34.06 4.01 -6.15
CA GLY A 103 -34.67 2.68 -6.00
C GLY A 103 -33.90 1.74 -5.09
N ILE A 104 -32.70 2.10 -4.66
CA ILE A 104 -31.86 1.28 -3.79
C ILE A 104 -31.84 1.88 -2.38
N GLN A 105 -32.15 1.09 -1.37
CA GLN A 105 -32.03 1.55 0.02
C GLN A 105 -30.55 1.69 0.43
N GLY A 106 -30.25 2.72 1.23
CA GLY A 106 -28.89 2.95 1.70
C GLY A 106 -28.32 1.81 2.53
N SER A 107 -29.17 1.02 3.22
CA SER A 107 -28.75 -0.18 3.94
C SER A 107 -28.19 -1.29 3.02
N VAL A 108 -28.60 -1.32 1.76
CA VAL A 108 -28.10 -2.27 0.75
C VAL A 108 -26.74 -1.84 0.21
N ILE A 109 -26.51 -0.53 0.12
CA ILE A 109 -25.24 0.03 -0.36
C ILE A 109 -24.19 0.07 0.77
N ASN A 110 -24.62 0.40 2.00
CA ASN A 110 -23.74 0.35 3.15
C ASN A 110 -23.30 -1.09 3.43
N GLY A 111 -22.00 -1.29 3.61
CA GLY A 111 -21.44 -2.61 3.89
C GLY A 111 -20.16 -2.88 3.14
N THR A 112 -19.65 -4.09 3.26
CA THR A 112 -18.42 -4.53 2.58
C THR A 112 -18.77 -5.27 1.30
N HIS A 113 -18.23 -4.81 0.19
CA HIS A 113 -18.49 -5.32 -1.15
C HIS A 113 -17.21 -5.73 -1.86
N ASP A 114 -17.32 -6.75 -2.70
CA ASP A 114 -16.29 -7.05 -3.69
C ASP A 114 -16.31 -5.99 -4.80
N VAL A 115 -15.13 -5.65 -5.27
CA VAL A 115 -14.91 -4.59 -6.27
C VAL A 115 -14.65 -5.21 -7.63
N GLY A 116 -15.28 -4.69 -8.65
CA GLY A 116 -15.07 -5.09 -10.05
C GLY A 116 -14.99 -3.90 -11.00
N ASN A 117 -14.62 -4.14 -12.25
CA ASN A 117 -14.50 -3.13 -13.32
C ASN A 117 -13.78 -1.86 -12.85
N VAL A 118 -12.57 -2.05 -12.30
CA VAL A 118 -11.79 -0.99 -11.70
C VAL A 118 -11.15 -0.11 -12.76
N THR A 119 -11.35 1.19 -12.64
CA THR A 119 -10.68 2.20 -13.45
C THR A 119 -9.73 3.04 -12.59
N GLU A 120 -9.10 4.06 -13.14
CA GLU A 120 -8.22 4.95 -12.38
C GLU A 120 -8.94 5.66 -11.21
N ASP A 121 -10.19 6.08 -11.44
CA ASP A 121 -10.95 6.94 -10.51
C ASP A 121 -12.31 6.36 -10.09
N SER A 122 -12.62 5.13 -10.47
CA SER A 122 -13.89 4.48 -10.13
C SER A 122 -13.80 2.96 -10.12
N TYR A 123 -14.81 2.34 -9.57
CA TYR A 123 -15.02 0.88 -9.59
C TYR A 123 -16.50 0.56 -9.50
N THR A 124 -16.88 -0.67 -9.77
CA THR A 124 -18.25 -1.14 -9.60
C THR A 124 -18.35 -2.06 -8.38
N ILE A 125 -19.54 -2.09 -7.79
CA ILE A 125 -19.97 -3.08 -6.83
C ILE A 125 -21.29 -3.68 -7.29
N THR A 126 -21.47 -4.98 -7.07
CA THR A 126 -22.74 -5.67 -7.36
C THR A 126 -23.52 -5.82 -6.07
N LEU A 127 -24.74 -5.32 -6.05
CA LEU A 127 -25.64 -5.37 -4.90
C LEU A 127 -26.52 -6.63 -4.95
N SER A 128 -26.76 -7.18 -3.78
CA SER A 128 -27.77 -8.22 -3.58
C SER A 128 -29.02 -7.55 -3.01
N GLY A 129 -30.00 -7.26 -3.81
CA GLY A 129 -31.22 -6.62 -3.34
C GLY A 129 -31.95 -5.86 -4.43
N ASP A 130 -32.57 -4.76 -4.06
CA ASP A 130 -33.40 -3.97 -4.95
C ASP A 130 -32.56 -3.33 -6.07
N PRO A 131 -32.94 -3.54 -7.34
CA PRO A 131 -32.26 -2.95 -8.46
C PRO A 131 -32.52 -1.44 -8.54
N ALA A 132 -31.62 -0.70 -9.16
CA ALA A 132 -31.85 0.71 -9.44
C ALA A 132 -33.06 0.89 -10.36
N THR A 133 -33.94 1.81 -9.99
CA THR A 133 -35.15 2.17 -10.77
C THR A 133 -34.97 3.45 -11.57
N SER A 134 -33.92 4.18 -11.30
CA SER A 134 -33.58 5.43 -12.01
C SER A 134 -32.07 5.50 -12.27
N THR A 135 -31.72 6.14 -13.39
CA THR A 135 -30.33 6.43 -13.75
C THR A 135 -29.95 7.79 -13.21
N GLY A 136 -28.81 7.91 -12.56
CA GLY A 136 -28.32 9.17 -12.03
C GLY A 136 -27.24 9.02 -10.99
N SER A 137 -26.77 10.15 -10.46
CA SER A 137 -25.74 10.21 -9.39
C SER A 137 -26.38 10.56 -8.05
N VAL A 138 -26.05 9.80 -7.02
CA VAL A 138 -26.64 9.90 -5.69
C VAL A 138 -25.59 9.76 -4.58
N GLY A 139 -25.98 10.00 -3.32
CA GLY A 139 -25.17 9.68 -2.13
C GLY A 139 -24.75 10.89 -1.29
N SER A 140 -24.96 12.12 -1.75
CA SER A 140 -24.52 13.34 -1.06
C SER A 140 -23.00 13.38 -0.76
N THR A 141 -22.58 14.22 0.19
CA THR A 141 -21.19 14.38 0.65
C THR A 141 -20.81 13.47 1.82
N ASP A 142 -21.74 12.64 2.29
CA ASP A 142 -21.54 11.85 3.51
C ASP A 142 -21.02 10.44 3.25
N VAL A 143 -20.91 10.07 1.97
CA VAL A 143 -20.45 8.74 1.57
C VAL A 143 -18.96 8.58 1.89
N VAL A 144 -18.68 7.55 2.65
CA VAL A 144 -17.34 7.18 3.08
C VAL A 144 -16.97 5.80 2.53
N ALA A 145 -15.80 5.69 1.94
CA ALA A 145 -15.23 4.44 1.49
C ALA A 145 -14.00 4.06 2.32
N THR A 146 -13.99 2.83 2.83
CA THR A 146 -12.84 2.24 3.50
C THR A 146 -12.40 1.02 2.70
N GLN A 147 -11.22 1.10 2.11
CA GLN A 147 -10.68 0.03 1.29
C GLN A 147 -9.93 -0.98 2.15
N ASP A 148 -10.30 -2.25 2.04
CA ASP A 148 -9.53 -3.33 2.63
C ASP A 148 -8.14 -3.42 1.98
N ARG A 149 -7.13 -3.79 2.78
CA ARG A 149 -5.75 -3.92 2.33
C ARG A 149 -5.39 -5.40 2.21
N ALA A 150 -5.21 -5.86 0.99
CA ALA A 150 -4.77 -7.21 0.73
C ALA A 150 -3.27 -7.39 1.06
N PHE A 151 -2.90 -8.55 1.59
CA PHE A 151 -1.51 -8.97 1.77
C PHE A 151 -1.38 -10.49 1.64
N GLU A 152 -0.21 -10.95 1.29
CA GLU A 152 0.12 -12.38 1.11
C GLU A 152 1.18 -12.81 2.12
N SER A 153 2.00 -11.88 2.57
CA SER A 153 3.06 -12.13 3.52
C SER A 153 3.25 -10.97 4.48
N VAL A 154 3.82 -11.28 5.63
CA VAL A 154 4.10 -10.31 6.68
C VAL A 154 5.56 -10.38 7.05
N MET A 155 6.18 -9.23 7.15
CA MET A 155 7.56 -9.06 7.53
C MET A 155 7.65 -8.28 8.84
N PRO A 156 7.91 -8.96 9.97
CA PRO A 156 8.08 -8.31 11.26
C PRO A 156 9.47 -7.69 11.36
N LYS A 157 9.52 -6.45 11.78
CA LYS A 157 10.73 -5.75 12.21
C LYS A 157 10.55 -5.38 13.67
N ILE A 158 11.13 -6.16 14.56
CA ILE A 158 10.95 -6.01 16.01
C ILE A 158 12.23 -5.44 16.60
N GLY A 159 12.13 -4.28 17.23
CA GLY A 159 13.18 -3.70 18.03
C GLY A 159 13.25 -4.43 19.39
N MET A 160 14.09 -5.45 19.51
CA MET A 160 14.19 -6.20 20.75
C MET A 160 15.61 -6.43 21.19
N LEU A 161 15.77 -6.65 22.50
CA LEU A 161 17.00 -7.05 23.14
C LEU A 161 16.68 -8.21 24.09
N ASN A 162 17.22 -9.37 23.79
CA ASN A 162 17.20 -10.54 24.67
C ASN A 162 18.55 -10.63 25.40
N PHE A 163 18.51 -10.65 26.73
CA PHE A 163 19.67 -10.90 27.57
C PHE A 163 19.88 -12.39 27.76
N PRO A 164 21.04 -12.84 28.25
CA PRO A 164 21.19 -14.20 28.76
C PRO A 164 20.09 -14.52 29.76
N ASP A 165 19.61 -15.74 29.77
CA ASP A 165 18.52 -16.23 30.61
C ASP A 165 17.13 -15.62 30.31
N THR A 166 17.00 -14.89 29.20
CA THR A 166 15.71 -14.35 28.74
C THR A 166 15.34 -14.87 27.36
N THR A 167 14.05 -15.04 27.12
CA THR A 167 13.52 -15.49 25.84
C THR A 167 12.30 -14.68 25.41
N SER A 168 12.13 -14.52 24.10
CA SER A 168 10.90 -14.02 23.49
C SER A 168 10.42 -14.98 22.41
N THR A 169 9.15 -15.27 22.39
CA THR A 169 8.50 -16.02 21.31
C THR A 169 7.46 -15.16 20.62
N HIS A 170 7.29 -15.37 19.33
CA HIS A 170 6.48 -14.50 18.49
C HIS A 170 5.49 -15.33 17.70
N SER A 171 4.27 -14.82 17.56
CA SER A 171 3.24 -15.47 16.78
C SER A 171 2.28 -14.45 16.15
N ILE A 172 1.68 -14.83 15.03
CA ILE A 172 0.74 -14.00 14.26
C ILE A 172 -0.53 -14.77 13.96
N LYS A 173 -1.65 -14.08 13.93
CA LYS A 173 -2.88 -14.58 13.34
C LYS A 173 -3.66 -13.47 12.64
N THR A 174 -4.53 -13.85 11.72
CA THR A 174 -5.51 -12.95 11.12
C THR A 174 -6.92 -13.41 11.46
N THR A 175 -7.84 -12.48 11.60
CA THR A 175 -9.28 -12.76 11.73
C THR A 175 -10.06 -12.32 10.51
N SER A 176 -9.39 -11.73 9.52
CA SER A 176 -10.00 -11.43 8.24
C SER A 176 -10.11 -12.69 7.39
N THR A 177 -11.07 -12.69 6.48
CA THR A 177 -11.23 -13.77 5.52
C THR A 177 -10.06 -13.80 4.55
N GLN A 178 -9.56 -14.99 4.27
CA GLN A 178 -8.57 -15.23 3.23
C GLN A 178 -9.28 -15.57 1.92
N SER A 179 -8.82 -14.97 0.84
CA SER A 179 -9.26 -15.30 -0.50
C SER A 179 -8.22 -16.22 -1.13
N VAL A 180 -8.65 -17.42 -1.47
CA VAL A 180 -7.79 -18.40 -2.16
C VAL A 180 -7.56 -17.91 -3.59
N HIS A 181 -6.30 -17.95 -4.03
CA HIS A 181 -5.93 -17.54 -5.37
C HIS A 181 -6.31 -18.64 -6.38
N GLY A 182 -7.23 -18.34 -7.28
CA GLY A 182 -7.70 -19.27 -8.30
C GLY A 182 -9.21 -19.51 -8.19
N SER A 183 -9.67 -20.61 -8.78
CA SER A 183 -11.07 -21.02 -8.75
C SER A 183 -11.47 -21.76 -7.46
N GLU A 184 -10.60 -21.75 -6.48
CA GLU A 184 -10.80 -22.46 -5.23
C GLU A 184 -11.55 -21.57 -4.25
N THR A 185 -12.63 -22.08 -3.73
CA THR A 185 -13.37 -21.51 -2.61
C THR A 185 -13.19 -22.45 -1.43
N PRO A 186 -13.12 -22.01 -0.22
CA PRO A 186 -13.75 -20.83 0.36
C PRO A 186 -12.77 -19.89 1.07
N TYR A 187 -13.28 -18.76 1.52
CA TYR A 187 -12.61 -17.92 2.47
C TYR A 187 -12.42 -18.66 3.79
N VAL A 188 -11.18 -18.82 4.22
CA VAL A 188 -10.83 -19.40 5.50
C VAL A 188 -10.42 -18.29 6.44
N THR A 189 -10.99 -18.26 7.63
CA THR A 189 -10.52 -17.39 8.71
C THR A 189 -9.41 -18.11 9.46
N ASP A 190 -8.22 -17.52 9.54
CA ASP A 190 -7.17 -18.07 10.37
C ASP A 190 -7.55 -17.89 11.85
N SER A 191 -7.88 -19.00 12.50
CA SER A 191 -8.36 -19.00 13.89
C SER A 191 -7.26 -19.22 14.91
N SER A 192 -6.06 -19.62 14.46
CA SER A 192 -4.95 -19.97 15.35
C SER A 192 -3.74 -19.07 15.14
N PHE A 193 -2.95 -18.90 16.20
CA PHE A 193 -1.67 -18.22 16.09
C PHE A 193 -0.63 -19.14 15.45
N THR A 194 0.06 -18.62 14.45
CA THR A 194 1.22 -19.28 13.83
C THR A 194 2.50 -18.69 14.38
N SER A 195 3.40 -19.54 14.87
CA SER A 195 4.73 -19.13 15.32
C SER A 195 5.54 -18.56 14.19
N ILE A 196 6.23 -17.46 14.46
CA ILE A 196 7.19 -16.84 13.55
C ILE A 196 8.52 -16.62 14.25
N VAL A 197 9.58 -16.56 13.47
CA VAL A 197 10.92 -16.19 13.96
C VAL A 197 11.23 -14.81 13.42
N PRO A 198 11.09 -13.75 14.24
CA PRO A 198 11.47 -12.42 13.81
C PRO A 198 12.99 -12.34 13.67
N ASN A 199 13.45 -11.29 13.03
CA ASN A 199 14.86 -11.00 13.05
C ASN A 199 15.28 -10.57 14.46
N ASP A 200 16.17 -11.32 15.07
CA ASP A 200 16.69 -11.09 16.41
C ASP A 200 17.82 -10.03 16.48
N ASN A 201 18.21 -9.50 15.35
CA ASN A 201 19.28 -8.52 15.28
C ASN A 201 18.73 -7.09 15.36
N PHE A 202 19.00 -6.42 16.47
CA PHE A 202 18.52 -5.06 16.77
C PHE A 202 18.94 -4.00 15.74
N TYR A 203 20.07 -4.20 15.09
CA TYR A 203 20.65 -3.22 14.14
C TYR A 203 20.60 -3.65 12.68
N PHE A 204 19.79 -4.61 12.33
CA PHE A 204 19.79 -5.06 10.95
C PHE A 204 19.19 -4.00 9.99
N THR A 205 19.76 -3.91 8.81
CA THR A 205 19.33 -2.98 7.77
C THR A 205 18.37 -3.61 6.76
N SER A 206 18.31 -4.93 6.70
CA SER A 206 17.42 -5.67 5.81
C SER A 206 16.61 -6.69 6.60
N ALA A 207 15.32 -6.78 6.30
CA ALA A 207 14.44 -7.73 6.92
C ALA A 207 14.75 -9.17 6.45
N LYS A 208 14.81 -10.12 7.39
CA LYS A 208 15.12 -11.52 7.10
C LYS A 208 13.89 -12.41 7.05
N ALA A 209 12.85 -12.07 7.79
CA ALA A 209 11.68 -12.91 7.88
C ALA A 209 10.55 -12.34 7.05
N VAL A 210 10.12 -13.09 6.07
CA VAL A 210 8.86 -12.90 5.37
C VAL A 210 8.03 -14.12 5.69
N LEU A 211 6.90 -13.90 6.34
CA LEU A 211 5.98 -14.96 6.64
C LEU A 211 4.84 -14.93 5.65
N SER A 212 4.66 -16.01 4.92
CA SER A 212 3.39 -16.37 4.32
C SER A 212 2.92 -17.64 5.04
N THR A 213 1.86 -17.55 5.79
CA THR A 213 1.25 -18.75 6.41
C THR A 213 0.56 -19.60 5.35
N ILE A 214 0.12 -18.96 4.29
CA ILE A 214 -0.56 -19.56 3.14
C ILE A 214 -0.23 -18.69 1.95
N ASN A 215 0.01 -19.25 0.77
CA ASN A 215 0.21 -18.50 -0.49
C ASN A 215 -1.09 -17.81 -0.97
N GLU A 216 -1.87 -17.30 -0.06
CA GLU A 216 -3.20 -16.80 -0.29
C GLU A 216 -3.29 -15.35 0.14
N THR A 217 -4.05 -14.58 -0.61
CA THR A 217 -4.27 -13.18 -0.29
C THR A 217 -5.21 -13.05 0.91
N THR A 218 -4.72 -12.43 1.96
CA THR A 218 -5.51 -12.10 3.15
C THR A 218 -5.83 -10.60 3.15
N HIS A 219 -7.02 -10.25 3.59
CA HIS A 219 -7.46 -8.86 3.67
C HIS A 219 -7.40 -8.33 5.09
N LEU A 220 -6.69 -7.23 5.30
CA LEU A 220 -6.92 -6.37 6.45
C LEU A 220 -8.25 -5.67 6.25
N SER A 221 -9.22 -5.98 7.10
CA SER A 221 -10.53 -5.35 7.05
C SER A 221 -10.51 -3.96 7.70
N SER A 222 -11.62 -3.24 7.59
CA SER A 222 -11.83 -1.96 8.26
C SER A 222 -11.76 -2.02 9.80
N THR A 223 -11.80 -3.21 10.36
CA THR A 223 -11.64 -3.47 11.80
C THR A 223 -10.29 -4.09 12.09
N LYS A 224 -9.94 -4.22 13.36
CA LYS A 224 -8.73 -4.91 13.80
C LYS A 224 -8.78 -6.37 13.41
N SER A 225 -7.86 -6.82 12.58
CA SER A 225 -7.89 -8.14 11.97
C SER A 225 -6.55 -8.87 11.96
N LEU A 226 -5.45 -8.16 12.14
CA LEU A 226 -4.12 -8.72 12.23
C LEU A 226 -3.62 -8.62 13.67
N PHE A 227 -3.27 -9.73 14.29
CA PHE A 227 -2.79 -9.80 15.65
C PHE A 227 -1.37 -10.35 15.67
N TYR A 228 -0.51 -9.70 16.43
CA TYR A 228 0.87 -10.11 16.65
C TYR A 228 1.12 -10.24 18.13
N ASN A 229 1.40 -11.45 18.59
CA ASN A 229 1.67 -11.74 19.98
C ASN A 229 3.17 -11.90 20.24
N ILE A 230 3.62 -11.33 21.33
CA ILE A 230 4.96 -11.54 21.86
C ILE A 230 4.81 -12.07 23.28
N THR A 231 5.40 -13.24 23.52
CA THR A 231 5.47 -13.85 24.83
C THR A 231 6.90 -13.74 25.34
N LEU A 232 7.06 -13.14 26.51
CA LEU A 232 8.34 -12.88 27.16
C LEU A 232 8.50 -13.80 28.35
N ASN A 233 9.70 -14.37 28.55
CA ASN A 233 10.04 -15.19 29.67
C ASN A 233 11.47 -14.89 30.15
N SER A 234 11.73 -15.08 31.45
CA SER A 234 13.05 -14.99 32.05
C SER A 234 13.23 -16.02 33.12
N THR A 235 14.41 -16.62 33.17
CA THR A 235 14.85 -17.46 34.29
C THR A 235 15.65 -16.68 35.33
N ASN A 236 15.91 -15.39 35.07
CA ASN A 236 16.68 -14.49 35.92
C ASN A 236 15.80 -13.35 36.45
N ALA A 237 15.63 -13.30 37.77
CA ALA A 237 14.81 -12.27 38.42
C ALA A 237 15.30 -10.81 38.21
N ASN A 238 16.50 -10.60 37.72
CA ASN A 238 17.08 -9.28 37.51
C ASN A 238 17.05 -8.82 36.06
N LEU A 239 16.67 -9.70 35.13
CA LEU A 239 16.69 -9.44 33.70
C LEU A 239 15.32 -9.76 33.10
N SER A 240 14.95 -8.98 32.11
CA SER A 240 13.77 -9.21 31.27
C SER A 240 14.14 -8.94 29.82
N PRO A 241 13.53 -9.60 28.85
CA PRO A 241 13.58 -9.15 27.47
C PRO A 241 13.05 -7.71 27.37
N VAL A 242 13.60 -6.93 26.45
CA VAL A 242 13.15 -5.55 26.19
C VAL A 242 12.66 -5.45 24.77
N ILE A 243 11.47 -4.90 24.60
CA ILE A 243 10.89 -4.58 23.29
C ILE A 243 10.79 -3.06 23.16
N ASP A 244 11.41 -2.51 22.14
CA ASP A 244 11.31 -1.10 21.80
C ASP A 244 10.14 -0.90 20.82
N LEU A 245 9.01 -0.46 21.34
CA LEU A 245 7.81 -0.25 20.55
C LEU A 245 7.97 0.85 19.48
N SER A 246 8.86 1.81 19.70
CA SER A 246 9.13 2.87 18.72
C SER A 246 9.89 2.37 17.50
N ARG A 247 10.56 1.23 17.61
CA ARG A 247 11.31 0.57 16.54
C ARG A 247 10.67 -0.75 16.10
N THR A 248 9.44 -0.98 16.50
CA THR A 248 8.70 -2.19 16.15
C THR A 248 7.67 -1.85 15.09
N SER A 249 7.70 -2.59 13.99
CA SER A 249 6.78 -2.43 12.87
C SER A 249 6.50 -3.78 12.20
N LEU A 250 5.35 -3.85 11.56
CA LEU A 250 4.92 -5.01 10.79
C LEU A 250 4.62 -4.54 9.37
N TYR A 251 5.31 -5.12 8.39
CA TYR A 251 5.08 -4.82 6.98
C TYR A 251 4.21 -5.91 6.37
N ALA A 252 3.02 -5.55 5.94
CA ALA A 252 2.18 -6.42 5.14
C ALA A 252 2.53 -6.23 3.66
N ILE A 253 2.78 -7.31 2.96
CA ILE A 253 3.28 -7.32 1.58
C ILE A 253 2.25 -8.01 0.69
N HIS A 254 1.90 -7.35 -0.39
CA HIS A 254 1.05 -7.88 -1.44
C HIS A 254 1.79 -7.85 -2.78
N ASN A 255 1.92 -9.01 -3.42
CA ASN A 255 2.49 -9.09 -4.77
C ASN A 255 1.45 -8.63 -5.80
N ARG A 256 1.76 -7.53 -6.48
CA ARG A 256 0.94 -6.97 -7.56
C ARG A 256 1.59 -7.08 -8.94
N LEU A 257 2.75 -7.71 -9.04
CA LEU A 257 3.44 -7.84 -10.32
C LEU A 257 2.66 -8.74 -11.27
N ASP A 258 2.50 -8.26 -12.49
CA ASP A 258 2.04 -9.06 -13.61
C ASP A 258 3.23 -9.56 -14.41
N SER A 259 3.10 -10.75 -14.99
CA SER A 259 4.10 -11.26 -15.91
C SER A 259 4.09 -10.49 -17.23
N PRO A 260 5.24 -10.01 -17.71
CA PRO A 260 5.30 -9.32 -19.00
C PRO A 260 5.05 -10.24 -20.21
N THR A 261 5.22 -11.55 -20.05
CA THR A 261 5.12 -12.54 -21.15
C THR A 261 3.84 -13.37 -21.12
N SER A 262 3.25 -13.55 -19.96
CA SER A 262 2.02 -14.30 -19.74
C SER A 262 0.95 -13.45 -19.11
N GLY A 263 0.94 -12.18 -19.41
CA GLY A 263 -0.11 -11.29 -18.96
C GLY A 263 -1.45 -11.97 -19.19
N ASN A 264 -2.28 -11.98 -18.17
CA ASN A 264 -3.60 -12.57 -18.23
C ASN A 264 -4.40 -11.74 -19.25
N THR A 265 -4.27 -12.08 -20.53
CA THR A 265 -4.72 -11.26 -21.65
C THR A 265 -6.22 -11.35 -21.87
N THR A 266 -6.89 -12.28 -21.24
CA THR A 266 -8.35 -12.41 -21.31
C THR A 266 -8.99 -11.41 -20.34
N GLY A 267 -9.49 -10.30 -20.89
CA GLY A 267 -10.13 -9.24 -20.13
C GLY A 267 -9.18 -8.12 -19.64
N PHE A 268 -7.94 -8.12 -20.11
CA PHE A 268 -6.97 -7.09 -19.75
C PHE A 268 -7.28 -5.78 -20.47
N VAL A 269 -7.57 -4.73 -19.73
CA VAL A 269 -7.71 -3.38 -20.30
C VAL A 269 -6.32 -2.86 -20.65
N ALA A 270 -6.14 -2.42 -21.89
CA ALA A 270 -4.85 -1.93 -22.35
C ALA A 270 -4.36 -0.74 -21.51
N GLU A 271 -3.05 -0.71 -21.24
CA GLU A 271 -2.46 0.36 -20.42
C GLU A 271 -2.53 1.74 -21.10
N THR A 272 -2.81 1.79 -22.41
CA THR A 272 -3.09 3.03 -23.16
C THR A 272 -4.52 3.54 -22.99
N ASP A 273 -5.42 2.74 -22.42
CA ASP A 273 -6.81 3.14 -22.24
C ASP A 273 -6.94 4.33 -21.27
N PRO A 274 -7.86 5.26 -21.52
CA PRO A 274 -8.14 6.38 -20.62
C PRO A 274 -8.48 5.97 -19.19
N THR A 275 -9.07 4.79 -19.01
CA THR A 275 -9.44 4.25 -17.68
C THR A 275 -8.24 3.84 -16.81
N GLY A 276 -7.03 3.82 -17.36
CA GLY A 276 -5.79 3.56 -16.62
C GLY A 276 -5.20 2.17 -16.80
N GLY A 277 -5.86 1.30 -17.56
CA GLY A 277 -5.41 -0.08 -17.77
C GLY A 277 -5.60 -0.97 -16.53
N SER A 278 -5.32 -2.27 -16.68
CA SER A 278 -5.56 -3.29 -15.64
C SER A 278 -4.30 -3.86 -14.99
N ALA A 279 -3.12 -3.32 -15.28
CA ALA A 279 -1.89 -3.76 -14.60
C ALA A 279 -2.00 -3.64 -13.07
N GLY A 280 -1.56 -4.67 -12.36
CA GLY A 280 -1.66 -4.75 -10.89
C GLY A 280 -0.69 -3.82 -10.18
N ALA A 281 0.56 -3.76 -10.64
CA ALA A 281 1.60 -2.92 -10.06
C ALA A 281 1.82 -1.68 -10.90
N LYS A 282 1.21 -0.56 -10.52
CA LYS A 282 1.37 0.72 -11.20
C LYS A 282 1.42 1.88 -10.21
N TYR A 283 2.13 2.92 -10.61
CA TYR A 283 2.15 4.21 -9.96
C TYR A 283 1.60 5.25 -10.92
N ILE A 284 0.64 6.05 -10.47
CA ILE A 284 0.05 7.13 -11.25
C ILE A 284 0.21 8.42 -10.47
N THR A 285 0.79 9.44 -11.08
CA THR A 285 0.88 10.77 -10.47
C THR A 285 -0.50 11.41 -10.34
N ARG A 286 -0.61 12.38 -9.46
CA ARG A 286 -1.69 13.34 -9.57
C ARG A 286 -1.55 14.13 -10.87
N GLU A 287 -2.62 14.78 -11.28
CA GLU A 287 -2.55 15.76 -12.36
C GLU A 287 -1.62 16.91 -11.94
N ILE A 288 -0.65 17.18 -12.81
CA ILE A 288 0.34 18.25 -12.65
C ILE A 288 -0.06 19.36 -13.61
N SER A 289 -0.40 20.52 -13.09
CA SER A 289 -0.73 21.69 -13.88
C SER A 289 0.51 22.57 -14.06
N LEU A 290 0.70 23.06 -15.26
CA LEU A 290 1.79 23.95 -15.65
C LEU A 290 1.30 25.40 -15.66
N GLU A 291 2.17 26.32 -15.28
CA GLU A 291 1.91 27.76 -15.37
C GLU A 291 1.97 28.24 -16.83
N ASN A 292 2.90 27.66 -17.62
CA ASN A 292 3.05 27.95 -19.04
C ASN A 292 2.88 26.65 -19.85
N PRO A 293 2.28 26.75 -21.04
CA PRO A 293 2.18 25.61 -21.94
C PRO A 293 3.55 25.04 -22.32
N SER A 294 3.60 23.76 -22.57
CA SER A 294 4.81 23.02 -22.93
C SER A 294 4.55 22.11 -24.13
N THR A 295 5.62 21.78 -24.87
CA THR A 295 5.57 20.94 -26.07
C THR A 295 6.49 19.72 -25.97
N ALA A 296 7.25 19.61 -24.90
CA ALA A 296 8.14 18.48 -24.63
C ALA A 296 8.10 18.05 -23.17
N LEU A 297 8.38 16.79 -22.94
CA LEU A 297 8.43 16.19 -21.62
C LEU A 297 9.69 15.31 -21.49
N ASP A 298 10.54 15.63 -20.52
CA ASP A 298 11.70 14.83 -20.13
C ASP A 298 11.45 14.24 -18.75
N LEU A 299 11.51 12.92 -18.65
CA LEU A 299 11.30 12.17 -17.42
C LEU A 299 12.52 11.31 -17.12
N ARG A 300 13.02 11.44 -15.90
CA ARG A 300 14.13 10.62 -15.38
C ARG A 300 13.68 9.83 -14.16
N ILE A 301 13.96 8.54 -14.20
CA ILE A 301 13.56 7.59 -13.16
C ILE A 301 14.79 6.84 -12.68
N ALA A 302 15.11 6.99 -11.40
CA ALA A 302 16.13 6.17 -10.77
C ALA A 302 15.50 4.85 -10.31
N ALA A 303 15.82 3.77 -11.00
CA ALA A 303 15.22 2.46 -10.76
C ALA A 303 16.26 1.34 -10.75
N SER A 304 15.91 0.26 -10.04
CA SER A 304 16.62 -1.02 -10.08
C SER A 304 15.70 -2.05 -10.71
N VAL A 305 15.99 -2.42 -11.96
CA VAL A 305 15.18 -3.33 -12.78
C VAL A 305 15.98 -4.58 -13.06
N PHE A 306 15.44 -5.74 -12.75
CA PHE A 306 16.07 -7.04 -12.94
C PHE A 306 15.81 -7.59 -14.35
N PRO A 307 16.62 -8.52 -14.86
CA PRO A 307 16.35 -9.15 -16.17
C PRO A 307 15.00 -9.86 -16.27
N THR A 308 14.43 -10.26 -15.11
CA THR A 308 13.11 -10.89 -15.01
C THR A 308 11.99 -9.88 -14.78
N SER A 309 12.29 -8.60 -14.79
CA SER A 309 11.33 -7.52 -14.55
C SER A 309 11.50 -6.38 -15.55
N SER A 310 10.50 -5.53 -15.65
CA SER A 310 10.49 -4.36 -16.53
C SER A 310 9.68 -3.22 -15.92
N ILE A 311 9.96 -2.02 -16.37
CA ILE A 311 9.13 -0.84 -16.17
C ILE A 311 8.66 -0.33 -17.53
N GLU A 312 7.40 0.07 -17.60
CA GLU A 312 6.81 0.76 -18.75
C GLU A 312 6.30 2.11 -18.28
N VAL A 313 6.59 3.14 -19.03
CA VAL A 313 6.23 4.52 -18.68
C VAL A 313 5.22 5.05 -19.68
N PHE A 314 4.19 5.69 -19.18
CA PHE A 314 3.13 6.28 -19.98
C PHE A 314 2.90 7.72 -19.53
N ARG A 315 2.59 8.57 -20.48
CA ARG A 315 2.11 9.92 -20.23
C ARG A 315 0.67 10.11 -20.66
N LYS A 316 0.02 11.06 -20.06
CA LYS A 316 -1.27 11.59 -20.46
C LYS A 316 -1.15 13.12 -20.38
N VAL A 317 -1.44 13.81 -21.46
CA VAL A 317 -1.32 15.28 -21.54
C VAL A 317 -2.65 15.88 -21.94
N LYS A 318 -2.98 17.04 -21.39
CA LYS A 318 -4.17 17.81 -21.74
C LYS A 318 -3.74 19.15 -22.36
N GLY A 319 -4.15 19.37 -23.61
CA GLY A 319 -3.96 20.62 -24.31
C GLY A 319 -4.82 21.75 -23.75
N ILE A 320 -4.45 22.97 -24.06
CA ILE A 320 -5.18 24.16 -23.62
C ILE A 320 -6.59 24.22 -24.23
N ASP A 321 -6.73 23.73 -25.44
CA ASP A 321 -8.02 23.72 -26.20
C ASP A 321 -8.73 22.36 -26.13
N ASP A 322 -8.30 21.45 -25.25
CA ASP A 322 -8.93 20.13 -25.10
C ASP A 322 -10.06 20.19 -24.07
N ASP A 323 -11.29 20.13 -24.54
CA ASP A 323 -12.49 20.17 -23.69
C ASP A 323 -12.72 18.87 -22.90
N ARG A 324 -12.00 17.77 -23.24
CA ARG A 324 -12.12 16.50 -22.52
C ARG A 324 -11.59 16.64 -21.09
N GLU A 325 -12.17 15.89 -20.19
CA GLU A 325 -11.57 15.76 -18.86
C GLU A 325 -10.32 14.87 -18.93
N MET A 326 -9.38 15.05 -18.00
CA MET A 326 -8.15 14.26 -17.93
C MET A 326 -8.44 12.75 -17.89
N LYS A 327 -9.55 12.34 -17.29
CA LYS A 327 -9.98 10.93 -17.23
C LYS A 327 -10.30 10.30 -18.58
N ASP A 328 -10.69 11.12 -19.58
CA ASP A 328 -11.13 10.67 -20.91
C ASP A 328 -10.00 10.70 -21.96
N ILE A 329 -8.82 11.16 -21.57
CA ILE A 329 -7.64 11.23 -22.44
C ILE A 329 -6.89 9.90 -22.34
N PRO A 330 -6.52 9.27 -23.47
CA PRO A 330 -5.75 8.04 -23.44
C PRO A 330 -4.32 8.26 -22.94
N TYR A 331 -3.75 7.21 -22.38
CA TYR A 331 -2.32 7.16 -22.08
C TYR A 331 -1.51 6.87 -23.34
N VAL A 332 -0.36 7.48 -23.46
CA VAL A 332 0.62 7.23 -24.53
C VAL A 332 1.88 6.68 -23.90
N GLN A 333 2.36 5.54 -24.40
CA GLN A 333 3.60 4.95 -23.93
C GLN A 333 4.80 5.80 -24.35
N MET A 334 5.68 6.08 -23.41
CA MET A 334 6.94 6.77 -23.68
C MET A 334 8.03 5.74 -23.99
N THR A 335 8.87 6.05 -24.97
CA THR A 335 10.01 5.20 -25.31
C THR A 335 11.22 5.62 -24.48
N GLN A 336 11.94 4.64 -23.92
CA GLN A 336 13.19 4.91 -23.24
C GLN A 336 14.21 5.48 -24.23
N ALA A 337 14.74 6.66 -23.95
CA ALA A 337 15.65 7.36 -24.85
C ALA A 337 17.07 6.77 -24.85
N ASN A 338 17.55 6.35 -23.67
CA ASN A 338 18.90 5.82 -23.49
C ASN A 338 18.88 4.50 -22.71
N ALA A 339 19.89 3.65 -22.93
CA ALA A 339 20.11 2.49 -22.07
C ALA A 339 20.35 2.97 -20.62
N ALA A 340 19.74 2.29 -19.66
CA ALA A 340 19.94 2.62 -18.26
C ALA A 340 21.42 2.44 -17.88
N ILE A 341 22.03 3.49 -17.33
CA ILE A 341 23.43 3.53 -16.94
C ILE A 341 23.51 3.85 -15.45
N SER A 342 24.29 3.08 -14.70
CA SER A 342 24.62 3.46 -13.33
C SER A 342 25.50 4.72 -13.32
N ALA A 343 25.50 5.43 -12.19
CA ALA A 343 26.37 6.58 -11.98
C ALA A 343 27.87 6.27 -12.24
N GLU A 344 28.26 4.98 -12.16
CA GLU A 344 29.59 4.49 -12.43
C GLU A 344 29.76 3.86 -13.83
N GLY A 345 28.77 3.96 -14.71
CA GLY A 345 28.80 3.44 -16.07
C GLY A 345 28.72 1.91 -16.20
N ARG A 346 28.30 1.21 -15.15
CA ARG A 346 28.19 -0.25 -15.16
C ARG A 346 26.80 -0.71 -15.59
N SER A 347 26.76 -1.73 -16.44
CA SER A 347 25.50 -2.40 -16.76
C SER A 347 25.01 -3.25 -15.59
N GLN A 348 23.71 -3.31 -15.41
CA GLN A 348 23.06 -4.04 -14.33
C GLN A 348 23.31 -5.56 -14.44
N SER A 349 23.83 -6.18 -13.38
CA SER A 349 24.00 -7.63 -13.28
C SER A 349 23.14 -8.20 -12.14
N PRO A 350 22.30 -9.20 -12.39
CA PRO A 350 21.42 -9.77 -11.38
C PRO A 350 22.15 -10.59 -10.30
N TYR A 351 23.43 -10.87 -10.48
CA TYR A 351 24.18 -11.81 -9.65
C TYR A 351 25.28 -11.17 -8.79
N SER A 352 25.40 -9.84 -8.78
CA SER A 352 26.41 -9.18 -7.94
C SER A 352 25.80 -8.73 -6.60
N ASP A 353 26.57 -8.80 -5.52
CA ASP A 353 26.16 -8.32 -4.19
C ASP A 353 25.93 -6.80 -4.16
N SER A 354 26.55 -6.04 -5.04
CA SER A 354 26.33 -4.62 -5.28
C SER A 354 24.92 -4.34 -5.83
N PHE A 355 24.28 -5.31 -6.40
CA PHE A 355 22.94 -5.23 -6.98
C PHE A 355 21.83 -4.81 -5.99
N LYS A 356 22.01 -5.05 -4.73
CA LYS A 356 21.00 -4.72 -3.69
C LYS A 356 20.81 -3.22 -3.47
N SER A 357 21.78 -2.42 -3.89
CA SER A 357 21.80 -0.97 -3.67
C SER A 357 21.86 -0.14 -4.96
N ASP A 358 22.12 -0.76 -6.12
CA ASP A 358 22.37 -0.03 -7.35
C ASP A 358 21.06 0.37 -8.03
N PHE A 359 20.87 1.67 -8.19
CA PHE A 359 19.82 2.27 -8.99
C PHE A 359 20.44 2.90 -10.23
N PHE A 360 19.75 2.76 -11.35
CA PHE A 360 20.17 3.27 -12.64
C PHE A 360 19.22 4.36 -13.10
N ASP A 361 19.73 5.36 -13.79
CA ASP A 361 18.91 6.42 -14.39
C ASP A 361 18.34 5.94 -15.73
N TYR A 362 17.03 5.90 -15.79
CA TYR A 362 16.23 5.66 -17.00
C TYR A 362 15.71 6.99 -17.49
N GLU A 363 15.93 7.28 -18.76
CA GLU A 363 15.49 8.52 -19.40
C GLU A 363 14.39 8.23 -20.43
N PHE A 364 13.29 8.98 -20.31
CA PHE A 364 12.15 8.95 -21.23
C PHE A 364 11.90 10.39 -21.67
N SER A 365 12.24 10.68 -22.92
CA SER A 365 12.19 12.03 -23.46
C SER A 365 11.32 12.05 -24.70
N GLU A 366 10.37 12.95 -24.77
CA GLU A 366 9.55 13.17 -25.95
C GLU A 366 9.50 14.66 -26.28
N SER A 367 9.76 15.00 -27.53
CA SER A 367 9.54 16.30 -28.13
C SER A 367 8.36 16.24 -29.09
N ASP A 368 7.96 17.39 -29.61
CA ASP A 368 6.86 17.51 -30.59
C ASP A 368 5.51 17.02 -30.08
N ILE A 369 5.27 17.12 -28.78
CA ILE A 369 3.95 16.92 -28.18
C ILE A 369 3.12 18.16 -28.49
N ASN A 370 1.83 17.96 -28.86
CA ASN A 370 0.90 19.08 -28.96
C ASN A 370 0.91 19.88 -27.65
N GLU A 371 0.84 21.19 -27.77
CA GLU A 371 0.88 22.11 -26.64
C GLU A 371 -0.08 21.68 -25.51
N PHE A 372 0.45 21.54 -24.29
CA PHE A 372 -0.30 21.07 -23.13
C PHE A 372 -0.03 21.92 -21.89
N THR A 373 -1.05 21.99 -21.04
CA THR A 373 -1.03 22.74 -19.77
C THR A 373 -1.14 21.86 -18.55
N SER A 374 -1.50 20.58 -18.71
CA SER A 374 -1.46 19.62 -17.61
C SER A 374 -1.10 18.22 -18.12
N PHE A 375 -0.53 17.43 -17.20
CA PHE A 375 -0.13 16.06 -17.52
C PHE A 375 -0.19 15.13 -16.32
N LYS A 376 -0.18 13.82 -16.58
CA LYS A 376 -0.02 12.73 -15.64
C LYS A 376 1.01 11.74 -16.15
N ILE A 377 1.76 11.14 -15.25
CA ILE A 377 2.69 10.04 -15.54
C ILE A 377 2.16 8.77 -14.87
N LYS A 378 2.23 7.68 -15.62
CA LYS A 378 1.96 6.33 -15.12
C LYS A 378 3.18 5.46 -15.35
N ILE A 379 3.62 4.77 -14.31
CA ILE A 379 4.68 3.76 -14.37
C ILE A 379 4.05 2.42 -14.06
N VAL A 380 4.19 1.47 -14.96
CA VAL A 380 3.74 0.09 -14.80
C VAL A 380 4.96 -0.78 -14.52
N MET A 381 4.89 -1.57 -13.46
CA MET A 381 5.93 -2.50 -13.05
C MET A 381 5.47 -3.92 -13.35
N LYS A 382 6.30 -4.67 -14.08
CA LYS A 382 6.02 -6.05 -14.48
C LYS A 382 7.19 -6.96 -14.08
N GLY A 383 6.93 -8.23 -13.85
CA GLY A 383 8.00 -9.19 -13.54
C GLY A 383 7.49 -10.62 -13.48
N THR A 384 8.33 -11.56 -13.91
CA THR A 384 8.04 -13.01 -13.84
C THR A 384 8.44 -13.62 -12.50
N ASN A 385 9.22 -12.89 -11.70
CA ASN A 385 9.71 -13.37 -10.41
C ASN A 385 9.40 -12.35 -9.31
N PRO A 386 8.44 -12.64 -8.41
CA PRO A 386 8.08 -11.73 -7.32
C PRO A 386 9.18 -11.53 -6.27
N ALA A 387 10.20 -12.39 -6.24
CA ALA A 387 11.35 -12.20 -5.36
C ALA A 387 12.29 -11.07 -5.83
N TYR A 388 12.17 -10.66 -7.09
CA TYR A 388 12.98 -9.61 -7.71
C TYR A 388 12.09 -8.52 -8.35
N PRO A 389 11.27 -7.82 -7.55
CA PRO A 389 10.41 -6.76 -8.08
C PRO A 389 11.25 -5.56 -8.54
N PRO A 390 10.82 -4.82 -9.56
CA PRO A 390 11.41 -3.53 -9.89
C PRO A 390 11.31 -2.60 -8.68
N ARG A 391 12.33 -1.79 -8.45
CA ARG A 391 12.36 -0.80 -7.37
C ARG A 391 12.61 0.57 -7.95
N ILE A 392 11.86 1.55 -7.51
CA ILE A 392 11.98 2.95 -7.93
C ILE A 392 12.26 3.78 -6.69
N THR A 393 13.28 4.63 -6.74
CA THR A 393 13.66 5.50 -5.62
C THR A 393 13.43 6.98 -5.89
N ASP A 394 13.53 7.40 -7.15
CA ASP A 394 13.38 8.81 -7.54
C ASP A 394 12.72 8.93 -8.92
N MET A 395 11.95 9.98 -9.11
CA MET A 395 11.37 10.37 -10.38
C MET A 395 11.39 11.89 -10.51
N ARG A 396 11.95 12.37 -11.62
CA ARG A 396 12.00 13.79 -11.98
C ARG A 396 11.40 13.99 -13.35
N GLY A 397 10.46 14.91 -13.47
CA GLY A 397 9.84 15.29 -14.72
C GLY A 397 10.05 16.78 -15.00
N ILE A 398 10.42 17.10 -16.22
CA ILE A 398 10.61 18.47 -16.72
C ILE A 398 9.74 18.62 -17.95
N ALA A 399 8.81 19.57 -17.91
CA ALA A 399 8.06 19.99 -19.09
C ALA A 399 8.74 21.22 -19.71
N LEU A 400 8.97 21.17 -20.99
CA LEU A 400 9.72 22.18 -21.74
C LEU A 400 8.86 22.77 -22.85
N ALA A 401 8.94 24.07 -23.03
CA ALA A 401 8.50 24.75 -24.23
C ALA A 401 9.69 24.78 -25.21
N VAL A 402 9.61 24.04 -26.29
CA VAL A 402 10.66 23.93 -27.31
C VAL A 402 10.21 24.59 -28.59
#